data_d613df029e7f89abd31dc420c7754150
#
_entry.id   d613df029e7f89abd31dc420c7754150
#
_cell.length_a   1.000
_cell.length_b   1.000
_cell.length_c   1.000
_cell.angle_alpha   90.00
_cell.angle_beta   90.00
_cell.angle_gamma   90.00
#
_symmetry.space_group_name_H-M   'P 1'
#
loop_
_entity.id
_entity.type
_entity.pdbx_description
1 polymer ?
#
loop_
_entity_poly.entity_id
_entity_poly.type
_entity_poly.pdbx_seq_one_letter_code
_entity_poly.pdbx_strand_id
1 'polypeptide(L)'
;MRFKLRTAGVICAALAAACAPAQQQSGGGLMAKAGDAGTLLVGNKGEDTVSFIDLASGGELARVKTGRMPHEIAVSPDGERAAVVAYGGASIDIFEVDTFRLLRRIDLSPNQGPHGLVWLPDGRLVATTERSQTLTIVDTRRKDAVSAVRTDQQGTHMVAVSPDLSRAYTANIPAGTVTVIDLKAGRKLRDIAVGGRPEGIAVTPDGRTLWVGDLEGARVQAYDTKSFERVAEVKTGPVPIRVLASADGRWIVTSNLGSGSLSIIDAKTRKLAREVPVSGSEEAGQVTILLSHDGKRIYAAETGRDEVAEVDLGSGRVLRRIKAGKNGDGLAIAPPD
;
A
#
# COMPACT_ATOMS: atom_id res chain seq x y z
N MET A 1 6.92 -96.87 1.82
CA MET A 1 8.28 -97.25 2.23
C MET A 1 8.77 -96.18 3.15
N ARG A 2 8.63 -96.39 4.40
CA ARG A 2 9.60 -96.39 5.53
C ARG A 2 10.46 -95.10 5.64
N PHE A 3 10.23 -94.46 6.75
CA PHE A 3 11.09 -94.09 7.89
C PHE A 3 11.82 -92.71 7.71
N LYS A 4 12.01 -91.84 8.68
CA LYS A 4 12.05 -91.87 10.17
C LYS A 4 11.83 -90.47 10.76
N LEU A 5 11.15 -90.43 11.91
CA LEU A 5 11.18 -89.39 12.87
C LEU A 5 12.60 -89.06 13.41
N ARG A 6 12.92 -87.84 13.67
CA ARG A 6 13.74 -87.49 14.85
C ARG A 6 13.28 -86.13 15.44
N THR A 7 12.83 -86.25 16.66
CA THR A 7 12.59 -85.26 17.66
C THR A 7 13.88 -84.63 18.16
N ALA A 8 13.94 -83.31 18.39
CA ALA A 8 14.69 -82.63 19.48
C ALA A 8 14.38 -81.13 19.48
N GLY A 9 13.83 -80.72 20.54
CA GLY A 9 14.42 -79.78 21.49
C GLY A 9 13.78 -78.40 21.45
N VAL A 10 12.76 -78.22 22.27
CA VAL A 10 12.19 -76.96 22.62
C VAL A 10 13.20 -76.18 23.46
N ILE A 11 13.61 -74.99 23.00
CA ILE A 11 14.14 -73.91 23.88
C ILE A 11 13.29 -72.66 23.68
N CYS A 12 12.43 -72.35 24.62
CA CYS A 12 11.75 -71.05 24.72
C CYS A 12 12.77 -70.00 25.11
N ALA A 13 13.07 -69.12 24.19
CA ALA A 13 13.68 -67.82 24.52
C ALA A 13 12.60 -66.75 24.42
N ALA A 14 12.16 -66.24 25.53
CA ALA A 14 11.28 -65.11 25.61
C ALA A 14 12.05 -63.86 25.18
N LEU A 15 11.74 -63.32 23.96
CA LEU A 15 12.18 -62.00 23.54
C LEU A 15 11.13 -60.98 24.06
N ALA A 16 11.52 -60.26 25.09
CA ALA A 16 10.81 -59.07 25.48
C ALA A 16 10.87 -58.02 24.37
N ALA A 17 9.75 -57.79 23.70
CA ALA A 17 9.61 -56.69 22.75
C ALA A 17 9.55 -55.38 23.60
N ALA A 18 10.66 -54.65 23.60
CA ALA A 18 10.68 -53.29 24.08
C ALA A 18 9.89 -52.42 23.12
N CYS A 19 8.72 -51.92 23.52
CA CYS A 19 8.02 -50.84 22.87
C CYS A 19 8.90 -49.59 22.95
N ALA A 20 9.53 -49.23 21.84
CA ALA A 20 10.09 -47.90 21.66
C ALA A 20 8.92 -46.92 21.48
N PRO A 21 8.91 -45.78 22.15
CA PRO A 21 7.90 -44.76 21.92
C PRO A 21 8.06 -44.23 20.49
N ALA A 22 6.95 -44.17 19.76
CA ALA A 22 6.88 -43.50 18.48
C ALA A 22 7.35 -42.07 18.64
N GLN A 23 8.51 -41.74 18.07
CA GLN A 23 8.90 -40.34 17.88
C GLN A 23 7.86 -39.71 16.95
N GLN A 24 6.99 -38.88 17.54
CA GLN A 24 6.29 -37.87 16.79
C GLN A 24 7.35 -37.01 16.10
N GLN A 25 7.49 -37.22 14.80
CA GLN A 25 8.11 -36.20 13.95
C GLN A 25 7.25 -34.96 14.08
N SER A 26 7.67 -34.06 14.96
CA SER A 26 7.23 -32.66 14.91
C SER A 26 7.65 -32.17 13.53
N GLY A 27 6.68 -32.07 12.62
CA GLY A 27 6.82 -31.37 11.38
C GLY A 27 7.27 -29.96 11.73
N GLY A 28 8.57 -29.70 11.54
CA GLY A 28 9.14 -28.35 11.55
C GLY A 28 8.55 -27.63 10.36
N GLY A 29 7.34 -27.09 10.53
CA GLY A 29 6.87 -26.00 9.68
C GLY A 29 7.94 -24.93 9.78
N LEU A 30 8.57 -24.60 8.65
CA LEU A 30 9.34 -23.37 8.49
C LEU A 30 8.42 -22.25 8.98
N MET A 31 8.62 -21.80 10.23
CA MET A 31 8.06 -20.55 10.68
C MET A 31 8.57 -19.52 9.68
N ALA A 32 7.67 -18.99 8.84
CA ALA A 32 7.97 -17.82 8.05
C ALA A 32 8.55 -16.81 9.07
N LYS A 33 9.76 -16.30 8.79
CA LYS A 33 10.35 -15.23 9.62
C LYS A 33 9.27 -14.19 9.84
N ALA A 34 9.04 -13.84 11.10
CA ALA A 34 8.03 -12.87 11.50
C ALA A 34 8.00 -11.70 10.51
N GLY A 35 6.80 -11.39 10.04
CA GLY A 35 6.54 -10.23 9.19
C GLY A 35 7.05 -8.94 9.86
N ASP A 36 6.88 -7.80 9.19
CA ASP A 36 7.08 -6.51 9.86
C ASP A 36 6.30 -6.50 11.16
N ALA A 37 6.88 -5.86 12.18
CA ALA A 37 6.13 -5.54 13.38
C ALA A 37 5.29 -4.28 13.13
N GLY A 38 4.16 -4.14 13.80
CA GLY A 38 3.27 -2.99 13.72
C GLY A 38 1.85 -3.35 13.31
N THR A 39 1.05 -2.32 13.07
CA THR A 39 -0.36 -2.46 12.71
C THR A 39 -0.59 -2.05 11.26
N LEU A 40 -1.07 -2.99 10.44
CA LEU A 40 -1.57 -2.71 9.10
C LEU A 40 -3.00 -2.17 9.19
N LEU A 41 -3.23 -1.01 8.60
CA LEU A 41 -4.55 -0.43 8.45
C LEU A 41 -5.03 -0.66 7.01
N VAL A 42 -6.30 -1.06 6.87
CA VAL A 42 -6.94 -1.29 5.56
C VAL A 42 -8.27 -0.56 5.50
N GLY A 43 -8.44 0.35 4.56
CA GLY A 43 -9.69 1.06 4.30
C GLY A 43 -10.65 0.18 3.48
N ASN A 44 -11.75 -0.26 4.08
CA ASN A 44 -12.70 -1.20 3.48
C ASN A 44 -13.85 -0.43 2.80
N LYS A 45 -13.70 -0.11 1.52
CA LYS A 45 -14.67 0.71 0.76
C LYS A 45 -16.08 0.14 0.72
N GLY A 46 -16.19 -1.18 0.69
CA GLY A 46 -17.47 -1.89 0.51
C GLY A 46 -18.34 -1.95 1.77
N GLU A 47 -17.84 -1.48 2.93
CA GLU A 47 -18.55 -1.56 4.20
C GLU A 47 -18.36 -0.37 5.13
N ASP A 48 -17.69 0.69 4.66
CA ASP A 48 -17.43 1.93 5.40
C ASP A 48 -16.70 1.68 6.73
N THR A 49 -15.62 0.90 6.70
CA THR A 49 -14.81 0.56 7.86
C THR A 49 -13.32 0.70 7.60
N VAL A 50 -12.53 0.75 8.67
CA VAL A 50 -11.08 0.52 8.65
C VAL A 50 -10.76 -0.68 9.51
N SER A 51 -9.97 -1.62 8.98
CA SER A 51 -9.43 -2.76 9.72
C SER A 51 -8.06 -2.39 10.28
N PHE A 52 -7.82 -2.76 11.54
CA PHE A 52 -6.53 -2.73 12.21
C PHE A 52 -6.05 -4.17 12.35
N ILE A 53 -4.92 -4.51 11.77
CA ILE A 53 -4.43 -5.89 11.64
C ILE A 53 -3.02 -5.97 12.21
N ASP A 54 -2.78 -6.89 13.14
CA ASP A 54 -1.43 -7.18 13.61
C ASP A 54 -0.59 -7.80 12.48
N LEU A 55 0.46 -7.10 12.07
CA LEU A 55 1.33 -7.56 10.98
C LEU A 55 2.08 -8.84 11.31
N ALA A 56 2.40 -9.11 12.57
CA ALA A 56 3.14 -10.31 12.93
C ALA A 56 2.31 -11.56 12.69
N SER A 57 1.07 -11.59 13.17
CA SER A 57 0.15 -12.73 13.05
C SER A 57 -0.72 -12.69 11.80
N GLY A 58 -0.99 -11.50 11.24
CA GLY A 58 -2.02 -11.29 10.23
C GLY A 58 -3.44 -11.31 10.79
N GLY A 59 -3.58 -11.30 12.10
CA GLY A 59 -4.88 -11.29 12.79
C GLY A 59 -5.50 -9.90 12.87
N GLU A 60 -6.81 -9.79 12.62
CA GLU A 60 -7.52 -8.52 12.78
C GLU A 60 -7.72 -8.22 14.27
N LEU A 61 -7.20 -7.05 14.70
CA LEU A 61 -7.32 -6.56 16.07
C LEU A 61 -8.65 -5.84 16.29
N ALA A 62 -9.07 -5.05 15.29
CA ALA A 62 -10.31 -4.30 15.32
C ALA A 62 -10.78 -3.94 13.92
N ARG A 63 -12.10 -3.73 13.78
CA ARG A 63 -12.74 -3.14 12.60
C ARG A 63 -13.67 -2.04 13.03
N VAL A 64 -13.41 -0.81 12.59
CA VAL A 64 -14.07 0.39 13.11
C VAL A 64 -14.75 1.15 11.98
N LYS A 65 -15.93 1.72 12.25
CA LYS A 65 -16.67 2.52 11.27
C LYS A 65 -15.94 3.81 10.90
N THR A 66 -15.98 4.13 9.62
CA THR A 66 -15.46 5.37 9.02
C THR A 66 -16.60 6.20 8.41
N GLY A 67 -16.26 7.32 7.81
CA GLY A 67 -17.10 7.95 6.80
C GLY A 67 -17.26 7.05 5.58
N ARG A 68 -18.14 7.45 4.64
CA ARG A 68 -18.48 6.63 3.48
C ARG A 68 -17.31 6.43 2.52
N MET A 69 -17.16 5.20 2.04
CA MET A 69 -16.16 4.80 1.03
C MET A 69 -14.75 5.24 1.43
N PRO A 70 -14.18 4.68 2.52
CA PRO A 70 -12.79 5.00 2.89
C PRO A 70 -11.84 4.62 1.76
N HIS A 71 -10.88 5.52 1.46
CA HIS A 71 -9.83 5.29 0.48
C HIS A 71 -8.47 5.41 1.18
N GLU A 72 -7.64 6.36 0.78
CA GLU A 72 -6.27 6.46 1.28
C GLU A 72 -6.21 6.68 2.80
N ILE A 73 -5.15 6.12 3.39
CA ILE A 73 -4.84 6.20 4.81
C ILE A 73 -3.44 6.77 4.98
N ALA A 74 -3.25 7.66 5.95
CA ALA A 74 -1.94 8.15 6.33
C ALA A 74 -1.75 8.05 7.85
N VAL A 75 -0.62 7.50 8.28
CA VAL A 75 -0.22 7.46 9.69
C VAL A 75 0.52 8.73 10.05
N SER A 76 0.29 9.24 11.26
CA SER A 76 0.98 10.43 11.77
C SER A 76 2.48 10.18 11.95
N PRO A 77 3.32 11.23 11.92
CA PRO A 77 4.77 11.05 12.04
C PRO A 77 5.25 10.40 13.35
N ASP A 78 4.43 10.50 14.40
CA ASP A 78 4.66 9.85 15.71
C ASP A 78 4.19 8.38 15.73
N GLY A 79 3.46 7.92 14.71
CA GLY A 79 2.89 6.58 14.66
C GLY A 79 1.58 6.40 15.43
N GLU A 80 1.19 7.35 16.28
CA GLU A 80 0.10 7.19 17.26
C GLU A 80 -1.30 7.31 16.63
N ARG A 81 -1.41 7.98 15.46
CA ARG A 81 -2.70 8.29 14.83
C ARG A 81 -2.71 7.91 13.37
N ALA A 82 -3.91 7.58 12.88
CA ALA A 82 -4.18 7.34 11.48
C ALA A 82 -5.29 8.26 10.98
N ALA A 83 -5.08 8.85 9.82
CA ALA A 83 -6.07 9.62 9.08
C ALA A 83 -6.62 8.78 7.94
N VAL A 84 -7.95 8.71 7.80
CA VAL A 84 -8.66 7.95 6.76
C VAL A 84 -9.57 8.90 6.00
N VAL A 85 -9.40 9.04 4.70
CA VAL A 85 -10.30 9.86 3.88
C VAL A 85 -11.61 9.14 3.62
N ALA A 86 -12.73 9.87 3.65
CA ALA A 86 -14.06 9.37 3.31
C ALA A 86 -14.46 9.90 1.92
N TYR A 87 -14.07 9.20 0.86
CA TYR A 87 -14.27 9.61 -0.53
C TYR A 87 -15.74 9.82 -0.89
N GLY A 88 -16.64 9.04 -0.29
CA GLY A 88 -18.09 9.18 -0.47
C GLY A 88 -18.69 10.46 0.10
N GLY A 89 -17.89 11.29 0.78
CA GLY A 89 -18.31 12.51 1.46
C GLY A 89 -17.30 13.63 1.32
N ALA A 90 -17.10 14.36 2.43
CA ALA A 90 -16.18 15.49 2.57
C ALA A 90 -15.51 15.47 3.96
N SER A 91 -14.91 14.34 4.35
CA SER A 91 -14.31 14.26 5.69
C SER A 91 -13.04 13.43 5.72
N ILE A 92 -12.24 13.68 6.75
CA ILE A 92 -11.12 12.84 7.18
C ILE A 92 -11.41 12.39 8.61
N ASP A 93 -11.34 11.07 8.85
CA ASP A 93 -11.47 10.48 10.17
C ASP A 93 -10.09 10.30 10.79
N ILE A 94 -9.90 10.71 12.03
CA ILE A 94 -8.66 10.54 12.79
C ILE A 94 -8.90 9.48 13.86
N PHE A 95 -8.14 8.41 13.77
CA PHE A 95 -8.13 7.30 14.73
C PHE A 95 -6.88 7.33 15.59
N GLU A 96 -7.00 6.86 16.81
CA GLU A 96 -5.90 6.45 17.68
C GLU A 96 -5.54 5.01 17.35
N VAL A 97 -4.26 4.74 17.08
CA VAL A 97 -3.83 3.43 16.57
C VAL A 97 -3.93 2.34 17.61
N ASP A 98 -3.47 2.61 18.85
CA ASP A 98 -3.40 1.61 19.93
C ASP A 98 -4.75 1.20 20.49
N THR A 99 -5.68 2.15 20.55
CA THR A 99 -7.03 1.91 21.09
C THR A 99 -8.08 1.68 20.02
N PHE A 100 -7.71 1.85 18.73
CA PHE A 100 -8.59 1.73 17.56
C PHE A 100 -9.76 2.71 17.58
N ARG A 101 -9.69 3.76 18.39
CA ARG A 101 -10.79 4.67 18.67
C ARG A 101 -10.82 5.82 17.66
N LEU A 102 -12.00 6.10 17.10
CA LEU A 102 -12.22 7.35 16.37
C LEU A 102 -12.10 8.54 17.35
N LEU A 103 -11.06 9.34 17.17
CA LEU A 103 -10.83 10.56 17.97
C LEU A 103 -11.72 11.70 17.53
N ARG A 104 -11.80 11.92 16.21
CA ARG A 104 -12.60 12.97 15.61
C ARG A 104 -12.77 12.79 14.12
N ARG A 105 -13.78 13.45 13.56
CA ARG A 105 -14.01 13.61 12.12
C ARG A 105 -13.81 15.06 11.74
N ILE A 106 -12.94 15.31 10.78
CA ILE A 106 -12.65 16.63 10.24
C ILE A 106 -13.53 16.87 9.03
N ASP A 107 -14.36 17.90 9.07
CA ASP A 107 -15.18 18.33 7.93
C ASP A 107 -14.33 19.15 6.97
N LEU A 108 -14.29 18.72 5.72
CA LEU A 108 -13.57 19.40 4.63
C LEU A 108 -14.47 20.29 3.78
N SER A 109 -15.79 20.39 4.10
CA SER A 109 -16.74 21.14 3.30
C SER A 109 -16.28 22.58 3.05
N PRO A 110 -16.46 23.09 1.82
CA PRO A 110 -17.19 22.52 0.69
C PRO A 110 -16.39 21.54 -0.19
N ASN A 111 -15.15 21.19 0.18
CA ASN A 111 -14.26 20.36 -0.63
C ASN A 111 -14.67 18.88 -0.51
N GLN A 112 -15.07 18.26 -1.63
CA GLN A 112 -15.67 16.93 -1.66
C GLN A 112 -14.80 15.91 -2.38
N GLY A 113 -15.03 14.62 -2.04
CA GLY A 113 -14.33 13.48 -2.63
C GLY A 113 -12.84 13.45 -2.25
N PRO A 114 -12.49 13.48 -0.95
CA PRO A 114 -11.09 13.35 -0.54
C PRO A 114 -10.56 11.97 -0.94
N HIS A 115 -9.40 11.93 -1.62
CA HIS A 115 -8.81 10.69 -2.12
C HIS A 115 -7.35 10.54 -1.71
N GLY A 116 -6.39 11.04 -2.50
CA GLY A 116 -4.97 10.96 -2.15
C GLY A 116 -4.68 11.69 -0.84
N LEU A 117 -3.89 11.08 0.06
CA LEU A 117 -3.66 11.61 1.40
C LEU A 117 -2.20 11.45 1.81
N VAL A 118 -1.63 12.50 2.39
CA VAL A 118 -0.29 12.49 3.01
C VAL A 118 -0.36 13.21 4.35
N TRP A 119 0.18 12.61 5.40
CA TRP A 119 0.42 13.29 6.68
C TRP A 119 1.87 13.80 6.70
N LEU A 120 2.03 15.13 6.76
CA LEU A 120 3.36 15.73 6.72
C LEU A 120 4.03 15.74 8.10
N PRO A 121 5.37 15.69 8.17
CA PRO A 121 6.12 15.79 9.43
C PRO A 121 5.83 17.05 10.24
N ASP A 122 5.37 18.11 9.60
CA ASP A 122 4.99 19.36 10.28
C ASP A 122 3.57 19.36 10.84
N GLY A 123 2.87 18.22 10.79
CA GLY A 123 1.52 18.03 11.34
C GLY A 123 0.39 18.43 10.41
N ARG A 124 0.66 18.84 9.18
CA ARG A 124 -0.40 19.09 8.19
C ARG A 124 -0.81 17.78 7.51
N LEU A 125 -2.10 17.62 7.23
CA LEU A 125 -2.63 16.68 6.28
C LEU A 125 -2.81 17.36 4.93
N VAL A 126 -2.43 16.71 3.88
CA VAL A 126 -2.62 17.15 2.50
C VAL A 126 -3.45 16.11 1.78
N ALA A 127 -4.64 16.49 1.32
CA ALA A 127 -5.57 15.58 0.65
C ALA A 127 -6.03 16.17 -0.69
N THR A 128 -6.06 15.37 -1.75
CA THR A 128 -6.82 15.76 -2.93
C THR A 128 -8.30 15.71 -2.61
N THR A 129 -9.07 16.66 -3.14
CA THR A 129 -10.53 16.64 -3.08
C THR A 129 -11.07 16.68 -4.50
N GLU A 130 -11.16 15.49 -5.07
CA GLU A 130 -11.30 15.21 -6.50
C GLU A 130 -12.51 15.93 -7.11
N ARG A 131 -13.67 15.79 -6.47
CA ARG A 131 -14.92 16.40 -6.99
C ARG A 131 -14.91 17.92 -6.96
N SER A 132 -14.10 18.51 -6.09
CA SER A 132 -13.95 19.97 -5.98
C SER A 132 -12.75 20.51 -6.75
N GLN A 133 -11.95 19.64 -7.39
CA GLN A 133 -10.75 20.02 -8.13
C GLN A 133 -9.79 20.86 -7.28
N THR A 134 -9.54 20.41 -6.06
CA THR A 134 -8.68 21.10 -5.11
C THR A 134 -7.69 20.16 -4.44
N LEU A 135 -6.59 20.73 -3.95
CA LEU A 135 -5.75 20.15 -2.92
C LEU A 135 -6.14 20.80 -1.59
N THR A 136 -6.68 20.03 -0.67
CA THR A 136 -7.11 20.51 0.66
C THR A 136 -6.00 20.24 1.67
N ILE A 137 -5.71 21.26 2.49
CA ILE A 137 -4.67 21.23 3.52
C ILE A 137 -5.35 21.43 4.87
N VAL A 138 -5.11 20.52 5.81
CA VAL A 138 -5.61 20.58 7.18
C VAL A 138 -4.43 20.73 8.14
N ASP A 139 -4.41 21.78 8.95
CA ASP A 139 -3.41 21.95 10.01
C ASP A 139 -3.94 21.35 11.32
N THR A 140 -3.51 20.12 11.62
CA THR A 140 -3.99 19.36 12.80
C THR A 140 -3.53 19.98 14.14
N ARG A 141 -2.57 20.90 14.12
CA ARG A 141 -2.09 21.64 15.29
C ARG A 141 -2.89 22.92 15.56
N ARG A 142 -3.67 23.37 14.56
CA ARG A 142 -4.48 24.62 14.63
C ARG A 142 -5.97 24.32 14.60
N LYS A 143 -6.43 23.43 15.50
CA LYS A 143 -7.85 23.03 15.60
C LYS A 143 -8.41 22.58 14.24
N ASP A 144 -7.61 21.81 13.49
CA ASP A 144 -7.96 21.29 12.17
C ASP A 144 -8.36 22.40 11.16
N ALA A 145 -7.63 23.50 11.17
CA ALA A 145 -7.87 24.59 10.22
C ALA A 145 -7.72 24.10 8.78
N VAL A 146 -8.79 24.25 7.99
CA VAL A 146 -8.88 23.79 6.62
C VAL A 146 -8.64 24.92 5.64
N SER A 147 -7.79 24.70 4.65
CA SER A 147 -7.59 25.55 3.49
C SER A 147 -7.53 24.71 2.23
N ALA A 148 -7.73 25.32 1.06
CA ALA A 148 -7.71 24.59 -0.20
C ALA A 148 -7.04 25.41 -1.31
N VAL A 149 -6.32 24.71 -2.18
CA VAL A 149 -5.72 25.27 -3.41
C VAL A 149 -6.45 24.68 -4.60
N ARG A 150 -7.01 25.53 -5.44
CA ARG A 150 -7.67 25.07 -6.69
C ARG A 150 -6.62 24.54 -7.66
N THR A 151 -6.86 23.35 -8.17
CA THR A 151 -6.08 22.78 -9.30
C THR A 151 -6.71 23.17 -10.63
N ASP A 152 -8.03 23.40 -10.63
CA ASP A 152 -8.85 23.65 -11.82
C ASP A 152 -8.66 22.52 -12.88
N GLN A 153 -8.41 21.30 -12.38
CA GLN A 153 -8.20 20.10 -13.19
C GLN A 153 -9.22 19.04 -12.79
N GLN A 154 -9.84 18.42 -13.80
CA GLN A 154 -10.75 17.31 -13.54
C GLN A 154 -10.00 16.11 -13.00
N GLY A 155 -10.59 15.44 -11.99
CA GLY A 155 -10.04 14.22 -11.42
C GLY A 155 -8.71 14.41 -10.70
N THR A 156 -8.58 15.47 -9.90
CA THR A 156 -7.46 15.69 -8.98
C THR A 156 -7.42 14.54 -7.97
N HIS A 157 -6.70 13.47 -8.28
CA HIS A 157 -6.87 12.14 -7.67
C HIS A 157 -5.80 11.79 -6.64
N MET A 158 -4.58 11.49 -7.07
CA MET A 158 -3.48 11.16 -6.17
C MET A 158 -2.56 12.37 -5.91
N VAL A 159 -1.85 12.33 -4.79
CA VAL A 159 -0.89 13.38 -4.41
C VAL A 159 0.44 12.79 -3.97
N ALA A 160 1.52 13.43 -4.38
CA ALA A 160 2.87 13.25 -3.84
C ALA A 160 3.41 14.59 -3.35
N VAL A 161 4.22 14.56 -2.30
CA VAL A 161 4.83 15.77 -1.72
C VAL A 161 6.35 15.67 -1.82
N SER A 162 7.01 16.77 -2.18
CA SER A 162 8.48 16.81 -2.22
C SER A 162 9.08 16.62 -0.81
N PRO A 163 10.25 15.96 -0.67
CA PRO A 163 10.85 15.68 0.63
C PRO A 163 11.14 16.92 1.47
N ASP A 164 11.37 18.08 0.82
CA ASP A 164 11.58 19.37 1.47
C ASP A 164 10.26 20.08 1.87
N LEU A 165 9.13 19.43 1.66
CA LEU A 165 7.77 19.93 1.93
C LEU A 165 7.41 21.23 1.21
N SER A 166 8.16 21.61 0.18
CA SER A 166 7.91 22.86 -0.55
C SER A 166 6.83 22.72 -1.61
N ARG A 167 6.65 21.51 -2.18
CA ARG A 167 5.74 21.27 -3.30
C ARG A 167 4.85 20.05 -3.09
N ALA A 168 3.63 20.15 -3.58
CA ALA A 168 2.77 19.00 -3.85
C ALA A 168 2.56 18.85 -5.35
N TYR A 169 2.36 17.61 -5.78
CA TYR A 169 2.07 17.22 -7.16
C TYR A 169 0.80 16.40 -7.15
N THR A 170 -0.22 16.79 -7.92
CA THR A 170 -1.47 16.02 -8.02
C THR A 170 -1.60 15.43 -9.42
N ALA A 171 -1.90 14.13 -9.49
CA ALA A 171 -2.27 13.48 -10.73
C ALA A 171 -3.75 13.75 -11.04
N ASN A 172 -4.05 14.22 -12.25
CA ASN A 172 -5.39 14.63 -12.66
C ASN A 172 -5.83 13.72 -13.82
N ILE A 173 -6.59 12.64 -13.50
CA ILE A 173 -6.80 11.49 -14.38
C ILE A 173 -7.41 11.89 -15.74
N PRO A 174 -8.64 12.44 -15.83
CA PRO A 174 -9.20 12.75 -17.14
C PRO A 174 -8.58 13.97 -17.80
N ALA A 175 -7.94 14.84 -17.02
CA ALA A 175 -7.28 16.02 -17.57
C ALA A 175 -5.93 15.71 -18.25
N GLY A 176 -5.34 14.52 -18.00
CA GLY A 176 -4.03 14.15 -18.55
C GLY A 176 -2.89 15.03 -18.07
N THR A 177 -2.99 15.57 -16.84
CA THR A 177 -2.04 16.54 -16.32
C THR A 177 -1.56 16.17 -14.91
N VAL A 178 -0.44 16.78 -14.51
CA VAL A 178 -0.02 16.88 -13.12
C VAL A 178 0.00 18.34 -12.72
N THR A 179 -0.69 18.72 -11.64
CA THR A 179 -0.62 20.05 -11.09
C THR A 179 0.50 20.17 -10.06
N VAL A 180 1.33 21.20 -10.18
CA VAL A 180 2.39 21.56 -9.23
C VAL A 180 1.89 22.69 -8.33
N ILE A 181 1.95 22.47 -7.02
CA ILE A 181 1.45 23.39 -5.98
C ILE A 181 2.59 23.76 -5.05
N ASP A 182 2.72 25.05 -4.76
CA ASP A 182 3.58 25.58 -3.71
C ASP A 182 2.83 25.45 -2.37
N LEU A 183 3.29 24.55 -1.52
CA LEU A 183 2.67 24.26 -0.21
C LEU A 183 2.89 25.38 0.81
N LYS A 184 3.95 26.18 0.67
CA LYS A 184 4.24 27.29 1.56
C LYS A 184 3.38 28.51 1.22
N ALA A 185 3.28 28.83 -0.07
CA ALA A 185 2.47 29.94 -0.56
C ALA A 185 0.98 29.60 -0.68
N GLY A 186 0.61 28.32 -0.61
CA GLY A 186 -0.78 27.86 -0.76
C GLY A 186 -1.35 28.19 -2.14
N ARG A 187 -0.58 28.02 -3.22
CA ARG A 187 -1.01 28.38 -4.56
C ARG A 187 -0.51 27.41 -5.63
N LYS A 188 -1.30 27.27 -6.68
CA LYS A 188 -0.91 26.56 -7.88
C LYS A 188 0.25 27.27 -8.58
N LEU A 189 1.25 26.52 -9.00
CA LEU A 189 2.37 27.03 -9.80
C LEU A 189 2.13 26.82 -11.29
N ARG A 190 1.79 25.58 -11.68
CA ARG A 190 1.57 25.20 -13.08
C ARG A 190 0.92 23.85 -13.21
N ASP A 191 0.50 23.53 -14.43
CA ASP A 191 0.21 22.16 -14.86
C ASP A 191 1.30 21.65 -15.80
N ILE A 192 1.60 20.36 -15.69
CA ILE A 192 2.48 19.60 -16.59
C ILE A 192 1.56 18.71 -17.45
N ALA A 193 1.56 18.87 -18.75
CA ALA A 193 0.86 17.96 -19.66
C ALA A 193 1.65 16.64 -19.73
N VAL A 194 1.09 15.58 -19.12
CA VAL A 194 1.72 14.25 -19.11
C VAL A 194 1.06 13.32 -20.13
N GLY A 195 -0.15 13.66 -20.57
CA GLY A 195 -0.96 12.85 -21.48
C GLY A 195 -1.52 11.59 -20.83
N GLY A 196 -2.25 10.80 -21.58
CA GLY A 196 -2.87 9.58 -21.10
C GLY A 196 -3.82 9.80 -19.92
N ARG A 197 -3.81 8.86 -18.99
CA ARG A 197 -4.62 8.91 -17.75
C ARG A 197 -3.71 8.76 -16.52
N PRO A 198 -3.08 9.86 -16.05
CA PRO A 198 -2.19 9.81 -14.91
C PRO A 198 -2.97 9.51 -13.62
N GLU A 199 -2.50 8.53 -12.84
CA GLU A 199 -3.09 8.21 -11.54
C GLU A 199 -2.03 8.04 -10.45
N GLY A 200 -1.28 6.93 -10.43
CA GLY A 200 -0.20 6.72 -9.48
C GLY A 200 0.90 7.77 -9.62
N ILE A 201 1.36 8.35 -8.52
CA ILE A 201 2.36 9.42 -8.52
C ILE A 201 3.31 9.29 -7.33
N ALA A 202 4.62 9.45 -7.56
CA ALA A 202 5.63 9.43 -6.51
C ALA A 202 6.78 10.38 -6.82
N VAL A 203 7.36 10.98 -5.78
CA VAL A 203 8.61 11.75 -5.87
C VAL A 203 9.74 10.92 -5.27
N THR A 204 10.91 10.89 -5.92
CA THR A 204 12.09 10.22 -5.35
C THR A 204 12.54 10.88 -4.05
N PRO A 205 13.18 10.12 -3.10
CA PRO A 205 13.61 10.67 -1.82
C PRO A 205 14.61 11.83 -1.91
N ASP A 206 15.35 11.93 -3.02
CA ASP A 206 16.23 13.08 -3.30
C ASP A 206 15.50 14.30 -3.86
N GLY A 207 14.19 14.18 -4.07
CA GLY A 207 13.33 15.25 -4.59
C GLY A 207 13.52 15.60 -6.07
N ARG A 208 14.35 14.85 -6.82
CA ARG A 208 14.76 15.24 -8.18
C ARG A 208 13.87 14.72 -9.28
N THR A 209 13.17 13.61 -9.04
CA THR A 209 12.38 12.96 -10.09
C THR A 209 10.95 12.71 -9.59
N LEU A 210 9.99 13.13 -10.41
CA LEU A 210 8.58 12.82 -10.26
C LEU A 210 8.23 11.67 -11.20
N TRP A 211 7.65 10.59 -10.68
CA TRP A 211 7.19 9.45 -11.44
C TRP A 211 5.67 9.41 -11.49
N VAL A 212 5.11 9.18 -12.68
CA VAL A 212 3.68 9.23 -12.94
C VAL A 212 3.26 8.01 -13.75
N GLY A 213 2.32 7.24 -13.23
CA GLY A 213 1.73 6.08 -13.91
C GLY A 213 0.67 6.53 -14.91
N ASP A 214 0.69 5.97 -16.13
CA ASP A 214 -0.31 6.19 -17.16
C ASP A 214 -1.14 4.91 -17.35
N LEU A 215 -2.38 4.93 -16.88
CA LEU A 215 -3.30 3.79 -16.91
C LEU A 215 -3.52 3.24 -18.32
N GLU A 216 -3.66 4.13 -19.31
CA GLU A 216 -3.95 3.79 -20.70
C GLU A 216 -2.71 3.32 -21.44
N GLY A 217 -1.58 3.98 -21.17
CA GLY A 217 -0.33 3.73 -21.87
C GLY A 217 0.45 2.51 -21.38
N ALA A 218 0.02 1.84 -20.29
CA ALA A 218 0.74 0.74 -19.64
C ALA A 218 2.22 1.11 -19.43
N ARG A 219 2.46 2.26 -18.83
CA ARG A 219 3.79 2.85 -18.64
C ARG A 219 3.83 3.75 -17.43
N VAL A 220 5.04 4.01 -16.95
CA VAL A 220 5.33 5.07 -16.00
C VAL A 220 6.30 6.06 -16.63
N GLN A 221 6.06 7.34 -16.41
CA GLN A 221 6.85 8.45 -16.94
C GLN A 221 7.60 9.15 -15.81
N ALA A 222 8.84 9.54 -16.06
CA ALA A 222 9.67 10.27 -15.13
C ALA A 222 9.90 11.72 -15.60
N TYR A 223 9.72 12.66 -14.69
CA TYR A 223 9.90 14.09 -14.93
C TYR A 223 10.95 14.67 -13.99
N ASP A 224 11.82 15.52 -14.49
CA ASP A 224 12.72 16.32 -13.65
C ASP A 224 11.90 17.36 -12.87
N THR A 225 12.06 17.43 -11.55
CA THR A 225 11.23 18.32 -10.68
C THR A 225 11.59 19.80 -10.76
N LYS A 226 12.68 20.17 -11.46
CA LYS A 226 13.10 21.56 -11.67
C LYS A 226 12.65 22.08 -13.04
N SER A 227 12.98 21.36 -14.11
CA SER A 227 12.62 21.74 -15.47
C SER A 227 11.19 21.33 -15.83
N PHE A 228 10.64 20.28 -15.16
CA PHE A 228 9.38 19.62 -15.49
C PHE A 228 9.38 18.94 -16.87
N GLU A 229 10.54 18.68 -17.42
CA GLU A 229 10.70 17.93 -18.64
C GLU A 229 10.66 16.42 -18.38
N ARG A 230 10.08 15.68 -19.32
CA ARG A 230 10.11 14.22 -19.27
C ARG A 230 11.51 13.71 -19.54
N VAL A 231 12.09 12.97 -18.60
CA VAL A 231 13.45 12.44 -18.64
C VAL A 231 13.51 10.94 -18.88
N ALA A 232 12.37 10.24 -18.73
CA ALA A 232 12.26 8.82 -19.07
C ALA A 232 10.80 8.39 -19.22
N GLU A 233 10.64 7.26 -19.89
CA GLU A 233 9.40 6.50 -19.99
C GLU A 233 9.76 5.02 -19.91
N VAL A 234 9.04 4.26 -19.08
CA VAL A 234 9.28 2.83 -18.86
C VAL A 234 7.97 2.07 -19.01
N LYS A 235 7.95 1.07 -19.87
CA LYS A 235 6.80 0.17 -20.00
C LYS A 235 6.63 -0.65 -18.73
N THR A 236 5.37 -0.85 -18.34
CA THR A 236 4.96 -1.62 -17.17
C THR A 236 3.97 -2.72 -17.58
N GLY A 237 3.50 -3.50 -16.65
CA GLY A 237 2.26 -4.25 -16.84
C GLY A 237 1.06 -3.31 -17.08
N PRO A 238 -0.07 -3.84 -17.58
CA PRO A 238 -1.22 -3.02 -17.94
C PRO A 238 -1.88 -2.37 -16.72
N VAL A 239 -2.39 -1.16 -16.90
CA VAL A 239 -3.09 -0.34 -15.90
C VAL A 239 -2.24 -0.12 -14.63
N PRO A 240 -1.10 0.61 -14.71
CA PRO A 240 -0.25 0.91 -13.55
C PRO A 240 -0.90 1.94 -12.63
N ILE A 241 -1.79 1.45 -11.74
CA ILE A 241 -2.71 2.27 -10.94
C ILE A 241 -2.03 2.98 -9.76
N ARG A 242 -0.95 2.41 -9.21
CA ARG A 242 -0.15 3.04 -8.14
C ARG A 242 1.32 3.05 -8.48
N VAL A 243 2.00 4.07 -7.98
CA VAL A 243 3.46 4.22 -8.12
C VAL A 243 4.05 4.53 -6.75
N LEU A 244 5.07 3.81 -6.35
CA LEU A 244 5.86 4.04 -5.14
C LEU A 244 7.32 4.29 -5.49
N ALA A 245 7.99 5.13 -4.69
CA ALA A 245 9.45 5.22 -4.63
C ALA A 245 9.93 4.60 -3.32
N SER A 246 10.94 3.72 -3.37
CA SER A 246 11.54 3.16 -2.16
C SER A 246 12.30 4.22 -1.37
N ALA A 247 12.35 4.09 -0.04
CA ALA A 247 12.99 5.06 0.84
C ALA A 247 14.50 5.22 0.58
N ASP A 248 15.16 4.17 0.10
CA ASP A 248 16.57 4.20 -0.32
C ASP A 248 16.78 4.84 -1.71
N GLY A 249 15.69 5.20 -2.40
CA GLY A 249 15.71 5.80 -3.74
C GLY A 249 16.11 4.84 -4.86
N ARG A 250 16.24 3.54 -4.58
CA ARG A 250 16.69 2.54 -5.55
C ARG A 250 15.59 2.10 -6.50
N TRP A 251 14.37 1.93 -5.99
CA TRP A 251 13.28 1.32 -6.72
C TRP A 251 12.10 2.25 -6.91
N ILE A 252 11.54 2.17 -8.10
CA ILE A 252 10.17 2.63 -8.39
C ILE A 252 9.35 1.37 -8.63
N VAL A 253 8.21 1.28 -7.96
CA VAL A 253 7.33 0.11 -8.06
C VAL A 253 5.94 0.56 -8.51
N THR A 254 5.39 -0.13 -9.50
CA THR A 254 4.00 0.09 -9.91
C THR A 254 3.12 -1.09 -9.52
N SER A 255 1.88 -0.81 -9.14
CA SER A 255 0.81 -1.81 -9.05
C SER A 255 0.09 -1.86 -10.38
N ASN A 256 0.12 -3.00 -11.05
CA ASN A 256 -0.49 -3.18 -12.36
C ASN A 256 -1.84 -3.90 -12.22
N LEU A 257 -2.93 -3.14 -12.14
CA LEU A 257 -4.29 -3.65 -11.94
C LEU A 257 -4.68 -4.65 -13.04
N GLY A 258 -4.40 -4.35 -14.29
CA GLY A 258 -4.82 -5.17 -15.43
C GLY A 258 -4.15 -6.54 -15.53
N SER A 259 -3.11 -6.81 -14.73
CA SER A 259 -2.42 -8.12 -14.71
C SER A 259 -2.23 -8.69 -13.32
N GLY A 260 -2.58 -7.97 -12.26
CA GLY A 260 -2.30 -8.39 -10.89
C GLY A 260 -0.81 -8.63 -10.65
N SER A 261 0.03 -7.70 -11.14
CA SER A 261 1.49 -7.78 -11.05
C SER A 261 2.10 -6.49 -10.51
N LEU A 262 3.40 -6.53 -10.20
CA LEU A 262 4.21 -5.36 -9.88
C LEU A 262 5.30 -5.20 -10.94
N SER A 263 5.50 -3.98 -11.45
CA SER A 263 6.71 -3.65 -12.21
C SER A 263 7.71 -2.98 -11.28
N ILE A 264 8.91 -3.54 -11.17
CA ILE A 264 10.00 -3.02 -10.35
C ILE A 264 11.03 -2.39 -11.29
N ILE A 265 11.22 -1.09 -11.13
CA ILE A 265 12.07 -0.26 -12.00
C ILE A 265 13.26 0.23 -11.19
N ASP A 266 14.45 0.10 -11.74
CA ASP A 266 15.64 0.72 -11.17
C ASP A 266 15.59 2.24 -11.42
N ALA A 267 15.50 3.02 -10.35
CA ALA A 267 15.30 4.46 -10.42
C ALA A 267 16.51 5.20 -11.04
N LYS A 268 17.72 4.68 -10.86
CA LYS A 268 18.95 5.28 -11.38
C LYS A 268 19.10 5.06 -12.88
N THR A 269 18.90 3.81 -13.34
CA THR A 269 19.03 3.46 -14.75
C THR A 269 17.76 3.75 -15.53
N ARG A 270 16.61 3.95 -14.84
CA ARG A 270 15.29 4.18 -15.41
C ARG A 270 14.87 3.06 -16.34
N LYS A 271 15.14 1.83 -15.96
CA LYS A 271 14.81 0.61 -16.69
C LYS A 271 14.01 -0.34 -15.86
N LEU A 272 13.09 -1.06 -16.49
CA LEU A 272 12.40 -2.18 -15.84
C LEU A 272 13.46 -3.22 -15.43
N ALA A 273 13.54 -3.49 -14.14
CA ALA A 273 14.42 -4.51 -13.60
C ALA A 273 13.74 -5.90 -13.64
N ARG A 274 12.45 -5.93 -13.32
CA ARG A 274 11.64 -7.16 -13.37
C ARG A 274 10.15 -6.84 -13.24
N GLU A 275 9.32 -7.79 -13.66
CA GLU A 275 7.90 -7.89 -13.36
C GLU A 275 7.66 -9.06 -12.38
N VAL A 276 6.80 -8.84 -11.39
CA VAL A 276 6.49 -9.80 -10.34
C VAL A 276 5.00 -10.08 -10.35
N PRO A 277 4.56 -11.29 -10.69
CA PRO A 277 3.16 -11.67 -10.55
C PRO A 277 2.78 -11.76 -9.06
N VAL A 278 1.68 -11.11 -8.66
CA VAL A 278 1.11 -11.18 -7.31
C VAL A 278 -0.10 -12.10 -7.33
N SER A 279 -1.20 -11.67 -7.94
CA SER A 279 -2.36 -12.51 -8.20
C SER A 279 -2.32 -13.16 -9.57
N GLY A 280 -1.66 -12.51 -10.53
CA GLY A 280 -1.66 -12.89 -11.94
C GLY A 280 -3.03 -12.71 -12.62
N SER A 281 -3.91 -11.88 -12.04
CA SER A 281 -5.30 -11.72 -12.51
C SER A 281 -5.80 -10.30 -12.25
N GLU A 282 -6.45 -9.70 -13.24
CA GLU A 282 -7.18 -8.44 -13.12
C GLU A 282 -8.33 -8.53 -12.12
N GLU A 283 -9.00 -9.69 -12.04
CA GLU A 283 -10.15 -9.92 -11.15
C GLU A 283 -9.80 -9.81 -9.67
N ALA A 284 -8.53 -9.99 -9.30
CA ALA A 284 -8.08 -9.75 -7.93
C ALA A 284 -8.18 -8.28 -7.55
N GLY A 285 -8.25 -7.38 -8.53
CA GLY A 285 -8.38 -5.95 -8.29
C GLY A 285 -7.20 -5.39 -7.50
N GLN A 286 -5.98 -5.71 -7.94
CA GLN A 286 -4.78 -5.22 -7.25
C GLN A 286 -4.65 -3.71 -7.43
N VAL A 287 -4.81 -2.96 -6.35
CA VAL A 287 -4.82 -1.48 -6.36
C VAL A 287 -3.68 -0.90 -5.53
N THR A 288 -3.92 -0.48 -4.32
CA THR A 288 -2.94 0.19 -3.47
C THR A 288 -1.80 -0.74 -3.09
N ILE A 289 -0.59 -0.21 -3.15
CA ILE A 289 0.62 -0.87 -2.69
C ILE A 289 1.32 -0.02 -1.64
N LEU A 290 1.98 -0.67 -0.70
CA LEU A 290 2.70 -0.06 0.39
C LEU A 290 4.02 -0.80 0.62
N LEU A 291 5.12 -0.09 0.88
CA LEU A 291 6.38 -0.69 1.30
C LEU A 291 6.40 -0.87 2.82
N SER A 292 7.00 -1.97 3.27
CA SER A 292 7.37 -2.15 4.68
C SER A 292 8.37 -1.08 5.13
N HIS A 293 8.45 -0.81 6.44
CA HIS A 293 9.40 0.16 6.99
C HIS A 293 10.86 -0.20 6.68
N ASP A 294 11.19 -1.50 6.63
CA ASP A 294 12.53 -1.97 6.27
C ASP A 294 12.79 -2.02 4.76
N GLY A 295 11.78 -1.68 3.95
CA GLY A 295 11.84 -1.65 2.49
C GLY A 295 11.98 -3.01 1.82
N LYS A 296 11.82 -4.13 2.55
CA LYS A 296 12.00 -5.47 1.99
C LYS A 296 10.74 -6.14 1.50
N ARG A 297 9.58 -5.60 1.86
CA ARG A 297 8.27 -6.16 1.51
C ARG A 297 7.37 -5.13 0.88
N ILE A 298 6.45 -5.62 0.06
CA ILE A 298 5.35 -4.85 -0.49
C ILE A 298 4.06 -5.50 -0.01
N TYR A 299 3.16 -4.69 0.51
CA TYR A 299 1.78 -5.05 0.77
C TYR A 299 0.94 -4.53 -0.38
N ALA A 300 0.15 -5.42 -1.00
CA ALA A 300 -0.69 -5.08 -2.15
C ALA A 300 -2.15 -5.42 -1.83
N ALA A 301 -3.03 -4.42 -1.87
CA ALA A 301 -4.46 -4.63 -1.70
C ALA A 301 -5.03 -5.37 -2.92
N GLU A 302 -5.55 -6.57 -2.72
CA GLU A 302 -6.32 -7.34 -3.69
C GLU A 302 -7.82 -7.12 -3.42
N THR A 303 -8.31 -5.94 -3.82
CA THR A 303 -9.66 -5.41 -3.50
C THR A 303 -10.79 -6.37 -3.89
N GLY A 304 -10.63 -7.09 -5.01
CA GLY A 304 -11.62 -8.08 -5.47
C GLY A 304 -11.63 -9.38 -4.66
N ARG A 305 -10.65 -9.58 -3.77
CA ARG A 305 -10.52 -10.77 -2.91
C ARG A 305 -10.69 -10.50 -1.44
N ASP A 306 -10.84 -9.23 -1.05
CA ASP A 306 -10.89 -8.79 0.35
C ASP A 306 -9.62 -9.21 1.13
N GLU A 307 -8.46 -9.11 0.48
CA GLU A 307 -7.17 -9.55 1.00
C GLU A 307 -6.07 -8.53 0.72
N VAL A 308 -5.00 -8.62 1.49
CA VAL A 308 -3.74 -7.90 1.24
C VAL A 308 -2.64 -8.95 1.04
N ALA A 309 -2.00 -8.96 -0.12
CA ALA A 309 -0.86 -9.82 -0.41
C ALA A 309 0.42 -9.21 0.17
N GLU A 310 1.19 -10.00 0.93
CA GLU A 310 2.53 -9.66 1.38
C GLU A 310 3.55 -10.28 0.43
N VAL A 311 4.36 -9.46 -0.21
CA VAL A 311 5.32 -9.85 -1.25
C VAL A 311 6.74 -9.53 -0.80
N ASP A 312 7.64 -10.50 -0.84
CA ASP A 312 9.07 -10.25 -0.64
C ASP A 312 9.66 -9.52 -1.86
N LEU A 313 10.13 -8.30 -1.66
CA LEU A 313 10.67 -7.47 -2.73
C LEU A 313 11.95 -8.07 -3.33
N GLY A 314 12.75 -8.78 -2.55
CA GLY A 314 13.99 -9.41 -2.99
C GLY A 314 13.76 -10.56 -3.96
N SER A 315 12.91 -11.51 -3.62
CA SER A 315 12.61 -12.71 -4.43
C SER A 315 11.43 -12.54 -5.37
N GLY A 316 10.53 -11.60 -5.11
CA GLY A 316 9.25 -11.45 -5.82
C GLY A 316 8.20 -12.48 -5.42
N ARG A 317 8.41 -13.23 -4.32
CA ARG A 317 7.47 -14.26 -3.88
C ARG A 317 6.37 -13.64 -3.03
N VAL A 318 5.12 -14.05 -3.26
CA VAL A 318 4.03 -13.83 -2.31
C VAL A 318 4.28 -14.72 -1.10
N LEU A 319 4.43 -14.11 0.07
CA LEU A 319 4.71 -14.80 1.33
C LEU A 319 3.42 -15.32 1.97
N ARG A 320 2.39 -14.47 2.00
CA ARG A 320 1.06 -14.79 2.52
C ARG A 320 0.03 -13.80 2.00
N ARG A 321 -1.25 -14.09 2.28
CA ARG A 321 -2.37 -13.16 2.13
C ARG A 321 -3.03 -12.94 3.48
N ILE A 322 -3.31 -11.71 3.78
CA ILE A 322 -3.90 -11.25 5.03
C ILE A 322 -5.35 -10.88 4.71
N LYS A 323 -6.30 -11.41 5.47
CA LYS A 323 -7.73 -11.06 5.34
C LYS A 323 -7.98 -9.63 5.76
N ALA A 324 -8.83 -8.94 5.01
CA ALA A 324 -9.29 -7.59 5.30
C ALA A 324 -10.82 -7.53 5.26
N GLY A 325 -11.39 -6.35 5.36
CA GLY A 325 -12.81 -6.13 5.13
C GLY A 325 -13.13 -5.99 3.64
N LYS A 326 -14.43 -5.80 3.35
CA LYS A 326 -14.95 -5.80 1.99
C LYS A 326 -14.38 -4.67 1.13
N ASN A 327 -13.84 -5.04 -0.02
CA ASN A 327 -13.20 -4.14 -0.97
C ASN A 327 -12.10 -3.28 -0.33
N GLY A 328 -11.18 -3.91 0.41
CA GLY A 328 -10.03 -3.25 1.00
C GLY A 328 -9.18 -2.54 -0.07
N ASP A 329 -8.83 -1.26 0.16
CA ASP A 329 -8.11 -0.43 -0.82
C ASP A 329 -6.94 0.33 -0.20
N GLY A 330 -7.22 1.45 0.51
CA GLY A 330 -6.17 2.24 1.16
C GLY A 330 -5.41 1.44 2.21
N LEU A 331 -4.09 1.56 2.20
CA LEU A 331 -3.19 0.84 3.11
C LEU A 331 -2.28 1.83 3.86
N ALA A 332 -2.04 1.55 5.13
CA ALA A 332 -0.97 2.19 5.91
C ALA A 332 -0.40 1.22 6.93
N ILE A 333 0.83 1.44 7.37
CA ILE A 333 1.45 0.70 8.49
C ILE A 333 1.79 1.70 9.58
N ALA A 334 1.26 1.47 10.78
CA ALA A 334 1.76 2.12 11.98
C ALA A 334 2.91 1.28 12.55
N PRO A 335 4.02 1.93 12.99
CA PRO A 335 5.12 1.21 13.61
C PRO A 335 4.66 0.51 14.89
N PRO A 336 5.38 -0.51 15.38
CA PRO A 336 5.13 -1.04 16.73
C PRO A 336 5.54 0.01 17.78
N ASP A 337 4.95 -0.09 18.96
CA ASP A 337 5.31 0.68 20.15
C ASP A 337 6.78 0.47 20.58
#